data_875701f12ce96b69d3b3a73207d149bc
#
_entry.id   875701f12ce96b69d3b3a73207d149bc
#
_cell.length_a   1.000
_cell.length_b   1.000
_cell.length_c   1.000
_cell.angle_alpha   90.00
_cell.angle_beta   90.00
_cell.angle_gamma   90.00
#
_symmetry.space_group_name_H-M   'P 1'
#
loop_
_entity.id
_entity.type
_entity.pdbx_description
1 polymer ?
#
loop_
_entity_poly.entity_id
_entity_poly.type
_entity_poly.pdbx_seq_one_letter_code
_entity_poly.pdbx_strand_id
1 'polypeptide(L)'
;MQLPVIDSTSKNEKIRVSDILFSDKAADQLLAQAIRVYQANLRQGTSYTKTRSEVKRTKKKWYKQKGTGNARHGARTPNIFVGGGVSHGPRAIENWSLKLNRKSKLIALQQALTLQKKNLFVSKDIATLKGKTKGADKLISKFSEKTDKVLVILHKMNEPVLRALTNLSNVSVTTAERLNVLQMAQADKILIDFSALKTL
;
A
#
# COMPACT_ATOMS: atom_id res chain seq x y z
N MET A 1 11.15 -21.70 -14.48
CA MET A 1 11.47 -21.72 -13.06
C MET A 1 10.57 -22.70 -12.29
N GLN A 2 10.98 -23.23 -11.10
CA GLN A 2 10.14 -24.12 -10.28
C GLN A 2 9.75 -23.44 -8.98
N LEU A 3 8.46 -23.44 -8.63
CA LEU A 3 7.92 -22.95 -7.37
C LEU A 3 7.39 -24.11 -6.51
N PRO A 4 7.57 -24.06 -5.17
CA PRO A 4 7.04 -25.05 -4.26
C PRO A 4 5.51 -24.97 -4.16
N VAL A 5 4.85 -26.14 -4.13
CA VAL A 5 3.40 -26.25 -3.95
C VAL A 5 3.09 -26.60 -2.51
N ILE A 6 2.11 -25.92 -1.95
CA ILE A 6 1.64 -26.16 -0.57
C ILE A 6 0.15 -26.54 -0.64
N ASP A 7 -0.09 -27.85 -0.64
CA ASP A 7 -1.44 -28.39 -0.62
C ASP A 7 -1.66 -29.28 0.61
N SER A 8 -2.91 -29.67 0.85
CA SER A 8 -3.26 -30.58 1.94
C SER A 8 -2.72 -31.98 1.75
N THR A 9 -2.54 -32.41 0.49
CA THR A 9 -2.23 -33.78 0.10
C THR A 9 -0.81 -34.01 -0.42
N SER A 10 -0.16 -32.98 -0.96
CA SER A 10 1.13 -33.13 -1.64
C SER A 10 2.29 -32.62 -0.78
N LYS A 11 3.22 -33.50 -0.47
CA LYS A 11 4.51 -33.15 0.12
C LYS A 11 5.53 -32.97 -1.02
N ASN A 12 6.06 -31.73 -1.19
CA ASN A 12 7.19 -31.40 -2.10
C ASN A 12 6.91 -31.41 -3.61
N GLU A 13 5.68 -31.20 -4.08
CA GLU A 13 5.46 -30.91 -5.49
C GLU A 13 6.05 -29.55 -5.87
N LYS A 14 6.64 -29.47 -7.07
CA LYS A 14 7.13 -28.22 -7.66
C LYS A 14 6.43 -28.00 -9.00
N ILE A 15 5.91 -26.80 -9.21
CA ILE A 15 5.29 -26.42 -10.50
C ILE A 15 6.27 -25.60 -11.30
N ARG A 16 6.38 -25.92 -12.60
CA ARG A 16 7.12 -25.07 -13.55
C ARG A 16 6.27 -23.86 -13.90
N VAL A 17 6.85 -22.68 -13.70
CA VAL A 17 6.27 -21.37 -14.05
C VAL A 17 7.09 -20.76 -15.17
N SER A 18 6.45 -20.01 -16.06
CA SER A 18 7.09 -19.33 -17.18
C SER A 18 8.19 -18.37 -16.69
N ASP A 19 9.34 -18.39 -17.32
CA ASP A 19 10.46 -17.50 -16.98
C ASP A 19 10.18 -16.03 -17.36
N ILE A 20 9.18 -15.79 -18.21
CA ILE A 20 8.74 -14.43 -18.61
C ILE A 20 8.25 -13.60 -17.41
N LEU A 21 7.75 -14.25 -16.35
CA LEU A 21 7.30 -13.56 -15.13
C LEU A 21 8.45 -13.00 -14.30
N PHE A 22 9.68 -13.38 -14.58
CA PHE A 22 10.85 -12.98 -13.82
C PHE A 22 11.78 -12.13 -14.69
N SER A 23 12.37 -11.09 -14.11
CA SER A 23 13.35 -10.25 -14.79
C SER A 23 14.76 -10.72 -14.44
N ASP A 24 15.64 -10.86 -15.45
CA ASP A 24 17.04 -11.21 -15.23
C ASP A 24 17.85 -10.06 -14.57
N LYS A 25 17.36 -8.83 -14.66
CA LYS A 25 18.03 -7.64 -14.12
C LYS A 25 17.11 -6.95 -13.12
N ALA A 26 17.47 -6.99 -11.85
CA ALA A 26 16.84 -6.17 -10.84
C ALA A 26 17.39 -4.72 -10.95
N ALA A 27 16.51 -3.77 -11.25
CA ALA A 27 16.84 -2.34 -11.20
C ALA A 27 16.24 -1.73 -9.94
N ASP A 28 17.01 -1.69 -8.86
CA ASP A 28 16.55 -1.23 -7.55
C ASP A 28 15.96 0.18 -7.60
N GLN A 29 16.47 1.04 -8.48
CA GLN A 29 15.96 2.40 -8.68
C GLN A 29 14.52 2.41 -9.20
N LEU A 30 14.18 1.55 -10.18
CA LEU A 30 12.83 1.46 -10.73
C LEU A 30 11.86 0.90 -9.69
N LEU A 31 12.29 -0.09 -8.92
CA LEU A 31 11.50 -0.67 -7.83
C LEU A 31 11.21 0.37 -6.75
N ALA A 32 12.23 1.10 -6.31
CA ALA A 32 12.08 2.19 -5.32
C ALA A 32 11.15 3.30 -5.83
N GLN A 33 11.26 3.67 -7.11
CA GLN A 33 10.38 4.63 -7.74
C GLN A 33 8.92 4.13 -7.78
N ALA A 34 8.69 2.87 -8.14
CA ALA A 34 7.36 2.28 -8.16
C ALA A 34 6.73 2.26 -6.76
N ILE A 35 7.45 1.82 -5.74
CA ILE A 35 6.99 1.83 -4.35
C ILE A 35 6.61 3.25 -3.92
N ARG A 36 7.46 4.25 -4.21
CA ARG A 36 7.20 5.66 -3.89
C ARG A 36 5.93 6.18 -4.56
N VAL A 37 5.69 5.83 -5.83
CA VAL A 37 4.47 6.20 -6.56
C VAL A 37 3.23 5.60 -5.89
N TYR A 38 3.26 4.31 -5.55
CA TYR A 38 2.12 3.68 -4.85
C TYR A 38 1.88 4.28 -3.47
N GLN A 39 2.94 4.54 -2.69
CA GLN A 39 2.82 5.18 -1.37
C GLN A 39 2.26 6.61 -1.47
N ALA A 40 2.73 7.39 -2.44
CA ALA A 40 2.22 8.74 -2.67
C ALA A 40 0.72 8.74 -3.01
N ASN A 41 0.28 7.80 -3.85
CA ASN A 41 -1.12 7.68 -4.27
C ASN A 41 -2.07 7.19 -3.14
N LEU A 42 -1.54 6.62 -2.05
CA LEU A 42 -2.32 6.28 -0.86
C LEU A 42 -2.61 7.50 0.02
N ARG A 43 -1.88 8.62 -0.16
CA ARG A 43 -2.07 9.82 0.65
C ARG A 43 -3.33 10.56 0.22
N GLN A 44 -4.19 10.87 1.20
CA GLN A 44 -5.41 11.63 0.97
C GLN A 44 -5.14 13.12 0.73
N GLY A 45 -4.12 13.70 1.36
CA GLY A 45 -3.66 15.07 1.13
C GLY A 45 -4.65 16.15 1.58
N THR A 46 -5.50 15.90 2.58
CA THR A 46 -6.55 16.82 3.04
C THR A 46 -6.12 17.76 4.16
N SER A 47 -4.84 17.77 4.53
CA SER A 47 -4.34 18.65 5.57
C SER A 47 -4.43 20.12 5.13
N TYR A 48 -5.11 20.94 5.95
CA TYR A 48 -5.37 22.33 5.65
C TYR A 48 -5.25 23.23 6.88
N THR A 49 -4.67 24.40 6.71
CA THR A 49 -4.61 25.45 7.74
C THR A 49 -5.05 26.79 7.16
N LYS A 50 -5.74 27.59 7.97
CA LYS A 50 -6.19 28.92 7.56
C LYS A 50 -5.07 29.94 7.62
N THR A 51 -4.88 30.68 6.56
CA THR A 51 -3.99 31.84 6.50
C THR A 51 -4.63 33.05 7.22
N ARG A 52 -3.83 34.09 7.49
CA ARG A 52 -4.33 35.30 8.15
C ARG A 52 -5.50 35.98 7.42
N SER A 53 -5.64 35.79 6.10
CA SER A 53 -6.75 36.32 5.30
C SER A 53 -8.02 35.53 5.43
N GLU A 54 -7.92 34.21 5.70
CA GLU A 54 -9.04 33.26 5.79
C GLU A 54 -9.62 33.14 7.21
N VAL A 55 -8.85 33.57 8.23
CA VAL A 55 -9.34 33.57 9.60
C VAL A 55 -10.46 34.63 9.76
N LYS A 56 -11.63 34.19 10.26
CA LYS A 56 -12.76 35.09 10.60
C LYS A 56 -12.45 35.83 11.89
N ARG A 57 -11.80 36.97 11.79
CA ARG A 57 -11.52 37.89 12.91
C ARG A 57 -11.59 39.33 12.44
N THR A 58 -11.68 40.28 13.39
CA THR A 58 -11.67 41.70 13.09
C THR A 58 -10.39 42.11 12.37
N LYS A 59 -10.56 42.67 11.17
CA LYS A 59 -9.50 43.22 10.33
C LYS A 59 -9.21 44.70 10.66
N LYS A 60 -10.06 45.34 11.49
CA LYS A 60 -9.88 46.69 11.97
C LYS A 60 -8.59 46.80 12.80
N LYS A 61 -7.94 47.99 12.70
CA LYS A 61 -6.80 48.31 13.57
C LYS A 61 -7.21 48.22 15.04
N TRP A 62 -6.40 47.54 15.86
CA TRP A 62 -6.78 47.20 17.22
C TRP A 62 -6.88 48.43 18.13
N TYR A 63 -5.89 49.36 18.03
CA TYR A 63 -5.81 50.63 18.77
C TYR A 63 -5.06 51.67 17.95
N LYS A 64 -5.04 52.94 18.45
CA LYS A 64 -4.35 54.08 17.83
C LYS A 64 -2.87 53.83 17.65
N GLN A 65 -2.25 54.42 16.62
CA GLN A 65 -0.83 54.23 16.26
C GLN A 65 0.14 54.69 17.34
N LYS A 66 -0.21 55.70 18.13
CA LYS A 66 0.58 56.30 19.21
C LYS A 66 -0.30 56.57 20.43
N GLY A 67 0.29 56.79 21.61
CA GLY A 67 -0.40 57.18 22.85
C GLY A 67 -1.00 56.03 23.65
N THR A 68 -0.65 54.74 23.35
CA THR A 68 -1.16 53.60 24.12
C THR A 68 -0.08 52.90 24.95
N GLY A 69 1.20 53.23 24.77
CA GLY A 69 2.32 52.54 25.40
C GLY A 69 2.55 51.09 24.92
N ASN A 70 1.70 50.55 24.10
CA ASN A 70 1.74 49.17 23.62
C ASN A 70 2.44 49.07 22.25
N ALA A 71 2.91 47.85 21.90
CA ALA A 71 3.47 47.57 20.59
C ALA A 71 2.46 47.90 19.47
N ARG A 72 2.95 48.42 18.35
CA ARG A 72 2.08 48.81 17.21
C ARG A 72 1.55 47.59 16.47
N HIS A 73 0.25 47.45 16.42
CA HIS A 73 -0.44 46.36 15.71
C HIS A 73 -1.53 46.89 14.77
N GLY A 74 -1.72 46.19 13.66
CA GLY A 74 -2.89 46.34 12.77
C GLY A 74 -4.05 45.46 13.23
N ALA A 75 -4.44 44.55 12.37
CA ALA A 75 -5.48 43.56 12.68
C ALA A 75 -5.01 42.48 13.67
N ARG A 76 -5.97 41.74 14.24
CA ARG A 76 -5.73 40.63 15.17
C ARG A 76 -5.63 39.26 14.48
N THR A 77 -5.48 39.25 13.14
CA THR A 77 -5.42 38.03 12.32
C THR A 77 -4.01 37.46 12.11
N PRO A 78 -2.89 38.20 12.31
CA PRO A 78 -1.55 37.64 12.13
C PRO A 78 -1.25 36.47 13.05
N ASN A 79 -0.28 35.64 12.66
CA ASN A 79 0.16 34.43 13.35
C ASN A 79 0.80 34.66 14.72
N ILE A 80 1.24 35.89 15.02
CA ILE A 80 1.76 36.27 16.34
C ILE A 80 0.70 36.27 17.43
N PHE A 81 -0.58 36.30 17.06
CA PHE A 81 -1.68 36.29 18.02
C PHE A 81 -2.31 34.88 18.18
N VAL A 82 -2.67 34.53 19.39
CA VAL A 82 -3.43 33.32 19.67
C VAL A 82 -4.72 33.30 18.85
N GLY A 83 -4.93 32.24 18.07
CA GLY A 83 -6.04 32.10 17.13
C GLY A 83 -5.90 32.95 15.86
N GLY A 84 -4.74 33.49 15.56
CA GLY A 84 -4.38 34.04 14.25
C GLY A 84 -4.18 32.97 13.20
N GLY A 85 -3.93 33.39 11.95
CA GLY A 85 -3.66 32.46 10.85
C GLY A 85 -2.31 31.77 10.99
N VAL A 86 -2.13 30.65 10.31
CA VAL A 86 -0.87 29.90 10.27
C VAL A 86 -0.02 30.38 9.10
N SER A 87 1.28 30.63 9.33
CA SER A 87 2.25 30.91 8.28
C SER A 87 2.83 29.60 7.77
N HIS A 88 2.96 29.49 6.44
CA HIS A 88 3.58 28.33 5.78
C HIS A 88 2.94 26.96 6.13
N GLY A 89 1.69 26.94 6.56
CA GLY A 89 0.96 25.70 6.82
C GLY A 89 0.45 25.04 5.55
N PRO A 90 0.02 23.77 5.63
CA PRO A 90 -0.53 23.04 4.50
C PRO A 90 -1.82 23.70 3.98
N ARG A 91 -2.02 23.70 2.67
CA ARG A 91 -3.14 24.38 2.00
C ARG A 91 -4.10 23.44 1.30
N ALA A 92 -3.90 22.13 1.37
CA ALA A 92 -4.67 21.11 0.66
C ALA A 92 -4.72 21.27 -0.87
N ILE A 93 -3.76 21.99 -1.43
CA ILE A 93 -3.60 22.16 -2.88
C ILE A 93 -2.45 21.31 -3.43
N GLU A 94 -1.69 20.66 -2.54
CA GLU A 94 -0.58 19.80 -2.89
C GLU A 94 -1.08 18.57 -3.61
N ASN A 95 -0.55 18.33 -4.81
CA ASN A 95 -0.87 17.14 -5.57
C ASN A 95 0.10 15.99 -5.22
N TRP A 96 -0.39 15.02 -4.44
CA TRP A 96 0.35 13.81 -4.08
C TRP A 96 0.25 12.71 -5.13
N SER A 97 -0.61 12.87 -6.15
CA SER A 97 -0.80 11.87 -7.19
C SER A 97 0.39 11.81 -8.14
N LEU A 98 1.03 10.66 -8.21
CA LEU A 98 2.15 10.37 -9.09
C LEU A 98 1.76 9.32 -10.13
N LYS A 99 2.33 9.41 -11.33
CA LYS A 99 2.09 8.47 -12.42
C LYS A 99 3.38 7.74 -12.80
N LEU A 100 3.25 6.47 -13.15
CA LEU A 100 4.31 5.63 -13.70
C LEU A 100 3.82 5.01 -15.02
N ASN A 101 4.69 4.93 -16.01
CA ASN A 101 4.39 4.35 -17.30
C ASN A 101 3.98 2.88 -17.19
N ARG A 102 3.10 2.39 -18.08
CA ARG A 102 2.61 0.98 -18.06
C ARG A 102 3.76 -0.03 -18.14
N LYS A 103 4.69 0.17 -19.08
CA LYS A 103 5.89 -0.70 -19.24
C LYS A 103 6.74 -0.72 -17.97
N SER A 104 6.98 0.45 -17.35
CA SER A 104 7.74 0.54 -16.10
C SER A 104 7.04 -0.18 -14.92
N LYS A 105 5.70 -0.13 -14.85
CA LYS A 105 4.94 -0.89 -13.84
C LYS A 105 5.11 -2.40 -14.01
N LEU A 106 5.03 -2.91 -15.24
CA LEU A 106 5.20 -4.33 -15.54
C LEU A 106 6.62 -4.80 -15.19
N ILE A 107 7.64 -4.06 -15.63
CA ILE A 107 9.03 -4.39 -15.31
C ILE A 107 9.27 -4.36 -13.81
N ALA A 108 8.76 -3.36 -13.09
CA ALA A 108 8.88 -3.28 -11.64
C ALA A 108 8.17 -4.46 -10.94
N LEU A 109 7.04 -4.93 -11.45
CA LEU A 109 6.34 -6.11 -10.93
C LEU A 109 7.16 -7.38 -11.14
N GLN A 110 7.72 -7.59 -12.35
CA GLN A 110 8.61 -8.72 -12.65
C GLN A 110 9.84 -8.73 -11.74
N GLN A 111 10.43 -7.56 -11.48
CA GLN A 111 11.56 -7.41 -10.57
C GLN A 111 11.18 -7.74 -9.13
N ALA A 112 10.02 -7.28 -8.66
CA ALA A 112 9.51 -7.60 -7.33
C ALA A 112 9.28 -9.11 -7.15
N LEU A 113 8.71 -9.78 -8.18
CA LEU A 113 8.56 -11.24 -8.21
C LEU A 113 9.92 -11.96 -8.13
N THR A 114 10.91 -11.43 -8.85
CA THR A 114 12.26 -12.00 -8.85
C THR A 114 12.94 -11.91 -7.48
N LEU A 115 12.82 -10.76 -6.80
CA LEU A 115 13.38 -10.57 -5.46
C LEU A 115 12.70 -11.45 -4.42
N GLN A 116 11.37 -11.59 -4.51
CA GLN A 116 10.58 -12.43 -3.61
C GLN A 116 10.58 -13.92 -3.96
N LYS A 117 11.38 -14.36 -4.95
CA LYS A 117 11.42 -15.71 -5.47
C LYS A 117 11.47 -16.82 -4.41
N LYS A 118 12.25 -16.62 -3.34
CA LYS A 118 12.40 -17.59 -2.23
C LYS A 118 11.16 -17.70 -1.35
N ASN A 119 10.32 -16.68 -1.37
CA ASN A 119 9.14 -16.53 -0.52
C ASN A 119 7.84 -16.76 -1.29
N LEU A 120 7.91 -17.21 -2.55
CA LEU A 120 6.76 -17.52 -3.39
C LEU A 120 6.34 -18.97 -3.22
N PHE A 121 5.08 -19.17 -2.91
CA PHE A 121 4.44 -20.49 -2.77
C PHE A 121 3.20 -20.55 -3.64
N VAL A 122 2.84 -21.74 -4.10
CA VAL A 122 1.64 -21.99 -4.92
C VAL A 122 0.72 -22.95 -4.17
N SER A 123 -0.58 -22.73 -4.25
CA SER A 123 -1.58 -23.67 -3.70
C SER A 123 -2.76 -23.84 -4.65
N LYS A 124 -3.25 -25.07 -4.75
CA LYS A 124 -4.49 -25.42 -5.42
C LYS A 124 -5.69 -25.40 -4.46
N ASP A 125 -5.41 -25.53 -3.16
CA ASP A 125 -6.43 -25.66 -2.11
C ASP A 125 -7.09 -24.34 -1.72
N ILE A 126 -6.48 -23.18 -2.04
CA ILE A 126 -7.04 -21.87 -1.71
C ILE A 126 -8.43 -21.69 -2.30
N ALA A 127 -8.61 -22.06 -3.56
CA ALA A 127 -9.89 -21.92 -4.27
C ALA A 127 -11.02 -22.78 -3.65
N THR A 128 -10.68 -23.80 -2.88
CA THR A 128 -11.63 -24.74 -2.26
C THR A 128 -12.06 -24.34 -0.84
N LEU A 129 -11.55 -23.26 -0.30
CA LEU A 129 -11.92 -22.78 1.03
C LEU A 129 -13.40 -22.42 1.13
N LYS A 130 -14.11 -23.08 2.08
CA LYS A 130 -15.57 -22.95 2.28
C LYS A 130 -15.94 -21.88 3.33
N GLY A 131 -15.26 -20.74 3.36
CA GLY A 131 -15.59 -19.64 4.28
C GLY A 131 -15.18 -19.83 5.74
N LYS A 132 -14.50 -20.92 6.11
CA LYS A 132 -14.04 -21.18 7.48
C LYS A 132 -12.61 -20.72 7.68
N THR A 133 -12.38 -19.79 8.61
CA THR A 133 -11.06 -19.26 8.97
C THR A 133 -10.09 -20.35 9.44
N LYS A 134 -10.57 -21.36 10.17
CA LYS A 134 -9.74 -22.50 10.63
C LYS A 134 -9.08 -23.27 9.47
N GLY A 135 -9.74 -23.33 8.29
CA GLY A 135 -9.16 -23.95 7.09
C GLY A 135 -8.04 -23.11 6.49
N ALA A 136 -8.26 -21.81 6.42
CA ALA A 136 -7.27 -20.85 5.93
C ALA A 136 -6.04 -20.79 6.85
N ASP A 137 -6.25 -20.71 8.17
CA ASP A 137 -5.18 -20.70 9.16
C ASP A 137 -4.31 -21.97 9.09
N LYS A 138 -4.91 -23.16 8.98
CA LYS A 138 -4.19 -24.41 8.78
C LYS A 138 -3.34 -24.45 7.51
N LEU A 139 -3.80 -23.80 6.44
CA LEU A 139 -3.07 -23.75 5.18
C LEU A 139 -1.87 -22.80 5.29
N ILE A 140 -2.08 -21.63 5.90
CA ILE A 140 -1.04 -20.60 6.06
C ILE A 140 0.04 -21.06 7.03
N SER A 141 -0.31 -21.67 8.15
CA SER A 141 0.65 -22.15 9.16
C SER A 141 1.58 -23.25 8.68
N LYS A 142 1.37 -23.81 7.47
CA LYS A 142 2.29 -24.78 6.86
C LYS A 142 3.59 -24.14 6.32
N PHE A 143 3.57 -22.86 5.96
CA PHE A 143 4.70 -22.20 5.29
C PHE A 143 5.07 -20.84 5.91
N SER A 144 4.26 -20.31 6.80
CA SER A 144 4.52 -19.02 7.46
C SER A 144 4.28 -19.10 8.96
N GLU A 145 5.01 -18.29 9.70
CA GLU A 145 4.80 -18.08 11.12
C GLU A 145 3.67 -17.05 11.34
N LYS A 146 3.14 -16.97 12.57
CA LYS A 146 2.06 -16.02 12.90
C LYS A 146 2.47 -14.55 12.81
N THR A 147 3.78 -14.28 12.85
CA THR A 147 4.37 -12.94 12.74
C THR A 147 4.53 -12.49 11.29
N ASP A 148 4.62 -13.43 10.35
CA ASP A 148 4.87 -13.13 8.94
C ASP A 148 3.64 -12.50 8.29
N LYS A 149 3.85 -11.47 7.49
CA LYS A 149 2.83 -10.88 6.62
C LYS A 149 2.69 -11.71 5.35
N VAL A 150 1.53 -12.30 5.17
CA VAL A 150 1.23 -13.16 4.03
C VAL A 150 0.36 -12.44 3.02
N LEU A 151 0.82 -12.38 1.76
CA LEU A 151 0.02 -11.91 0.64
C LEU A 151 -0.56 -13.11 -0.12
N VAL A 152 -1.88 -13.17 -0.22
CA VAL A 152 -2.59 -14.19 -0.99
C VAL A 152 -3.07 -13.60 -2.30
N ILE A 153 -2.64 -14.21 -3.43
CA ILE A 153 -2.99 -13.78 -4.78
C ILE A 153 -3.99 -14.77 -5.36
N LEU A 154 -5.21 -14.30 -5.62
CA LEU A 154 -6.29 -15.09 -6.21
C LEU A 154 -6.42 -14.80 -7.71
N HIS A 155 -6.93 -15.76 -8.47
CA HIS A 155 -7.31 -15.53 -9.88
C HIS A 155 -8.50 -14.56 -9.96
N LYS A 156 -9.57 -14.87 -9.23
CA LYS A 156 -10.79 -14.04 -9.12
C LYS A 156 -11.20 -13.91 -7.66
N MET A 157 -11.85 -12.80 -7.34
CA MET A 157 -12.43 -12.62 -6.01
C MET A 157 -13.58 -13.64 -5.82
N ASN A 158 -13.44 -14.49 -4.80
CA ASN A 158 -14.43 -15.46 -4.39
C ASN A 158 -14.85 -15.15 -2.95
N GLU A 159 -16.15 -14.91 -2.74
CA GLU A 159 -16.67 -14.46 -1.45
C GLU A 159 -16.36 -15.43 -0.28
N PRO A 160 -16.58 -16.76 -0.40
CA PRO A 160 -16.22 -17.69 0.67
C PRO A 160 -14.70 -17.69 0.98
N VAL A 161 -13.84 -17.54 -0.03
CA VAL A 161 -12.39 -17.46 0.18
C VAL A 161 -12.01 -16.16 0.91
N LEU A 162 -12.59 -15.04 0.51
CA LEU A 162 -12.40 -13.75 1.21
C LEU A 162 -12.83 -13.84 2.67
N ARG A 163 -14.03 -14.38 2.95
CA ARG A 163 -14.54 -14.54 4.32
C ARG A 163 -13.62 -15.40 5.17
N ALA A 164 -12.98 -16.43 4.59
CA ALA A 164 -12.03 -17.28 5.30
C ALA A 164 -10.71 -16.56 5.65
N LEU A 165 -10.23 -15.64 4.78
CA LEU A 165 -8.92 -15.02 4.88
C LEU A 165 -8.92 -13.65 5.57
N THR A 166 -9.96 -12.84 5.38
CA THR A 166 -10.01 -11.44 5.85
C THR A 166 -9.93 -11.29 7.37
N ASN A 167 -10.36 -12.30 8.13
CA ASN A 167 -10.30 -12.26 9.59
C ASN A 167 -8.90 -12.51 10.16
N LEU A 168 -7.96 -12.94 9.34
CA LEU A 168 -6.56 -13.16 9.76
C LEU A 168 -5.79 -11.84 9.63
N SER A 169 -5.31 -11.29 10.74
CA SER A 169 -4.68 -9.97 10.82
C SER A 169 -3.37 -9.85 10.03
N ASN A 170 -2.67 -10.96 9.84
CA ASN A 170 -1.40 -11.04 9.12
C ASN A 170 -1.56 -11.35 7.63
N VAL A 171 -2.81 -11.51 7.13
CA VAL A 171 -3.09 -11.91 5.75
C VAL A 171 -3.70 -10.75 4.97
N SER A 172 -3.13 -10.45 3.82
CA SER A 172 -3.69 -9.54 2.83
C SER A 172 -4.07 -10.31 1.56
N VAL A 173 -5.21 -9.97 0.96
CA VAL A 173 -5.73 -10.67 -0.23
C VAL A 173 -5.79 -9.72 -1.40
N THR A 174 -5.33 -10.16 -2.56
CA THR A 174 -5.41 -9.42 -3.82
C THR A 174 -5.74 -10.36 -4.98
N THR A 175 -6.10 -9.81 -6.13
CA THR A 175 -6.23 -10.58 -7.38
C THR A 175 -4.99 -10.38 -8.23
N ALA A 176 -4.72 -11.33 -9.15
CA ALA A 176 -3.60 -11.24 -10.10
C ALA A 176 -3.62 -9.93 -10.90
N GLU A 177 -4.80 -9.47 -11.35
CA GLU A 177 -4.96 -8.22 -12.10
C GLU A 177 -4.68 -6.95 -11.28
N ARG A 178 -4.94 -6.98 -9.95
CA ARG A 178 -4.75 -5.83 -9.05
C ARG A 178 -3.44 -5.87 -8.28
N LEU A 179 -2.62 -6.88 -8.54
CA LEU A 179 -1.33 -7.03 -7.89
C LEU A 179 -0.45 -5.81 -8.16
N ASN A 180 0.17 -5.29 -7.11
CA ASN A 180 1.10 -4.17 -7.21
C ASN A 180 2.40 -4.41 -6.44
N VAL A 181 3.43 -3.67 -6.81
CA VAL A 181 4.77 -3.77 -6.26
C VAL A 181 4.81 -3.49 -4.75
N LEU A 182 3.98 -2.55 -4.28
CA LEU A 182 3.94 -2.19 -2.85
C LEU A 182 3.44 -3.36 -1.99
N GLN A 183 2.37 -4.04 -2.42
CA GLN A 183 1.84 -5.21 -1.70
C GLN A 183 2.88 -6.32 -1.61
N MET A 184 3.62 -6.56 -2.70
CA MET A 184 4.69 -7.55 -2.73
C MET A 184 5.87 -7.18 -1.82
N ALA A 185 6.26 -5.90 -1.80
CA ALA A 185 7.35 -5.43 -0.96
C ALA A 185 7.00 -5.44 0.55
N GLN A 186 5.72 -5.37 0.89
CA GLN A 186 5.23 -5.42 2.28
C GLN A 186 5.03 -6.83 2.82
N ALA A 187 4.99 -7.83 1.94
CA ALA A 187 4.76 -9.22 2.29
C ALA A 187 6.06 -9.95 2.55
N ASP A 188 6.10 -10.74 3.64
CA ASP A 188 7.20 -11.63 3.96
C ASP A 188 7.07 -12.96 3.21
N LYS A 189 5.83 -13.42 3.00
CA LYS A 189 5.50 -14.64 2.24
C LYS A 189 4.37 -14.36 1.26
N ILE A 190 4.41 -14.99 0.10
CA ILE A 190 3.40 -14.81 -0.95
C ILE A 190 2.84 -16.17 -1.35
N LEU A 191 1.53 -16.32 -1.27
CA LEU A 191 0.81 -17.52 -1.66
C LEU A 191 -0.03 -17.23 -2.91
N ILE A 192 0.25 -17.95 -3.99
CA ILE A 192 -0.40 -17.73 -5.30
C ILE A 192 -1.37 -18.90 -5.55
N ASP A 193 -2.61 -18.58 -5.89
CA ASP A 193 -3.54 -19.56 -6.40
C ASP A 193 -3.03 -20.13 -7.73
N PHE A 194 -3.11 -21.46 -7.91
CA PHE A 194 -2.66 -22.11 -9.14
C PHE A 194 -3.31 -21.53 -10.41
N SER A 195 -4.58 -21.16 -10.33
CA SER A 195 -5.30 -20.53 -11.45
C SER A 195 -4.79 -19.12 -11.75
N ALA A 196 -4.29 -18.40 -10.75
CA ALA A 196 -3.76 -17.04 -10.88
C ALA A 196 -2.42 -16.99 -11.64
N LEU A 197 -1.63 -18.08 -11.62
CA LEU A 197 -0.37 -18.17 -12.38
C LEU A 197 -0.54 -18.03 -13.90
N LYS A 198 -1.72 -18.34 -14.42
CA LYS A 198 -2.02 -18.19 -15.85
C LYS A 198 -2.35 -16.75 -16.25
N THR A 199 -2.65 -15.90 -15.28
CA THR A 199 -3.09 -14.52 -15.48
C THR A 199 -1.99 -13.51 -15.14
N LEU A 200 -0.98 -13.92 -14.38
CA LEU A 200 0.23 -13.14 -14.07
C LEU A 200 1.20 -13.16 -15.26
#